data_44f2d506c640cb51b6f434225c93b122
#
_entry.id   44f2d506c640cb51b6f434225c93b122
#
_cell.length_a   1.000
_cell.length_b   1.000
_cell.length_c   1.000
_cell.angle_alpha   90.00
_cell.angle_beta   90.00
_cell.angle_gamma   90.00
#
_symmetry.space_group_name_H-M   'P 1'
#
loop_
_entity.id
_entity.type
_entity.pdbx_description
1 polymer ?
#
loop_
_entity_poly.entity_id
_entity_poly.type
_entity_poly.pdbx_seq_one_letter_code
_entity_poly.pdbx_strand_id
1 'polypeptide(L)'
;METASHSTEAKTNYLNADYGIKSWLLTTDHKRIALLYLGSITVFFFLGGFFAMLIRLELLTPAGDLVLSDTYNKLFTMHGVVMIFLFLIPSIPAVFGNFLVPMMIGAKDLAFPKLNLASWYIFIIGAGFILYAILTGGLDTGWTFYTPYSTTYSNSNVVAAALGVFITGFSSIFTGLNIIVTVHRMRAPGLTWRRLPLFIWAHYATSVIMVLGTPVLAITIVLVALERLFHFGIFDPRLGGDPLLFQHLFWFYSHPAVYIMILPSMGVMSEVIACFSRKRIFGYDFVAMSSVAIAVLGFLVWAHHMFVAGISTYAAMIFSLLTFFVAIPSAVKVFNWTATLYKGSITFETPMLYAFAFIGLFTMGGLTGVFLGAVAIDLHVTDTYFVVAHFHYVMVGGGVTGFLCALHFWWPKMTGKMYPEAFAKLSAVLVFVGFNLTFFPQFVLGYMGMPRRYHAYPPEFQVLNVMSTAGASILAVGFLMPMIYLAWSLQYGKEAGPNPYRAAGLEWMTASPPPDFNFDETPVVTWEAYNYDEIDGTKKGVEVVG
;
A
#
# COMPACT_ATOMS: atom_id res chain seq x y z
N MET A 1 45.55 -12.80 -38.53
CA MET A 1 44.68 -11.82 -37.82
C MET A 1 43.30 -12.40 -37.78
N GLU A 2 43.01 -13.21 -36.74
CA GLU A 2 41.68 -13.71 -36.48
C GLU A 2 40.95 -12.67 -35.63
N THR A 3 39.93 -12.08 -36.20
CA THR A 3 38.97 -11.22 -35.47
C THR A 3 38.11 -12.13 -34.62
N ALA A 4 38.44 -12.22 -33.33
CA ALA A 4 37.55 -12.83 -32.35
C ALA A 4 36.29 -11.99 -32.25
N SER A 5 35.20 -12.48 -32.84
CA SER A 5 33.85 -11.94 -32.60
C SER A 5 33.48 -12.27 -31.16
N HIS A 6 33.63 -11.32 -30.24
CA HIS A 6 32.99 -11.38 -28.95
C HIS A 6 31.47 -11.28 -29.20
N SER A 7 30.82 -12.40 -29.39
CA SER A 7 29.39 -12.51 -29.15
C SER A 7 29.19 -12.28 -27.66
N THR A 8 28.75 -11.09 -27.28
CA THR A 8 28.21 -10.84 -25.94
C THR A 8 26.92 -11.67 -25.83
N GLU A 9 27.03 -12.91 -25.37
CA GLU A 9 25.86 -13.68 -24.94
C GLU A 9 25.14 -12.84 -23.88
N ALA A 10 23.91 -12.44 -24.19
CA ALA A 10 23.06 -11.70 -23.25
C ALA A 10 22.92 -12.56 -21.99
N LYS A 11 23.45 -12.11 -20.85
CA LYS A 11 23.36 -12.84 -19.59
C LYS A 11 21.89 -13.17 -19.30
N THR A 12 21.61 -14.44 -19.06
CA THR A 12 20.28 -14.93 -18.71
C THR A 12 19.81 -14.30 -17.40
N ASN A 13 18.62 -13.71 -17.40
CA ASN A 13 17.98 -13.11 -16.25
C ASN A 13 16.52 -13.57 -16.15
N TYR A 14 15.83 -13.22 -15.08
CA TYR A 14 14.47 -13.69 -14.83
C TYR A 14 13.44 -13.27 -15.91
N LEU A 15 13.70 -12.23 -16.71
CA LEU A 15 12.82 -11.79 -17.80
C LEU A 15 12.99 -12.65 -19.06
N ASN A 16 14.22 -13.09 -19.36
CA ASN A 16 14.57 -13.81 -20.59
C ASN A 16 14.96 -15.28 -20.37
N ALA A 17 14.84 -15.80 -19.15
CA ALA A 17 15.15 -17.20 -18.82
C ALA A 17 14.24 -18.19 -19.58
N ASP A 18 13.01 -17.80 -19.85
CA ASP A 18 12.05 -18.58 -20.65
C ASP A 18 11.00 -17.65 -21.28
N TYR A 19 10.42 -18.04 -22.42
CA TYR A 19 9.51 -17.23 -23.20
C TYR A 19 8.11 -17.84 -23.31
N GLY A 20 7.14 -16.99 -23.62
CA GLY A 20 5.75 -17.34 -23.87
C GLY A 20 4.84 -17.26 -22.63
N ILE A 21 3.55 -17.11 -22.88
CA ILE A 21 2.53 -16.89 -21.84
C ILE A 21 2.52 -18.03 -20.81
N LYS A 22 2.68 -19.29 -21.26
CA LYS A 22 2.69 -20.44 -20.35
C LYS A 22 3.82 -20.37 -19.32
N SER A 23 5.01 -19.90 -19.70
CA SER A 23 6.14 -19.77 -18.78
C SER A 23 5.87 -18.74 -17.66
N TRP A 24 5.12 -17.69 -17.96
CA TRP A 24 4.70 -16.69 -16.97
C TRP A 24 3.58 -17.21 -16.07
N LEU A 25 2.56 -17.83 -16.63
CA LEU A 25 1.42 -18.32 -15.85
C LEU A 25 1.79 -19.49 -14.92
N LEU A 26 2.78 -20.30 -15.25
CA LEU A 26 3.21 -21.45 -14.44
C LEU A 26 4.53 -21.19 -13.69
N THR A 27 5.00 -19.94 -13.66
CA THR A 27 6.26 -19.59 -13.00
C THR A 27 6.20 -19.80 -11.49
N THR A 28 7.30 -20.25 -10.92
CA THR A 28 7.50 -20.24 -9.47
C THR A 28 8.52 -19.18 -9.03
N ASP A 29 9.14 -18.46 -9.98
CA ASP A 29 10.07 -17.37 -9.68
C ASP A 29 9.32 -16.20 -9.03
N HIS A 30 9.74 -15.82 -7.83
CA HIS A 30 9.14 -14.74 -7.04
C HIS A 30 9.13 -13.39 -7.78
N LYS A 31 10.13 -13.12 -8.63
CA LYS A 31 10.24 -11.86 -9.39
C LYS A 31 9.19 -11.78 -10.50
N ARG A 32 8.96 -12.88 -11.24
CA ARG A 32 7.89 -12.95 -12.24
C ARG A 32 6.51 -12.85 -11.60
N ILE A 33 6.29 -13.52 -10.46
CA ILE A 33 5.02 -13.42 -9.71
C ILE A 33 4.79 -11.99 -9.23
N ALA A 34 5.84 -11.30 -8.78
CA ALA A 34 5.77 -9.86 -8.44
C ALA A 34 5.29 -9.00 -9.62
N LEU A 35 5.79 -9.27 -10.84
CA LEU A 35 5.33 -8.56 -12.05
C LEU A 35 3.89 -8.91 -12.44
N LEU A 36 3.45 -10.17 -12.24
CA LEU A 36 2.05 -10.55 -12.44
C LEU A 36 1.13 -9.77 -11.49
N TYR A 37 1.52 -9.63 -10.21
CA TYR A 37 0.81 -8.77 -9.27
C TYR A 37 0.86 -7.31 -9.69
N LEU A 38 2.03 -6.78 -10.08
CA LEU A 38 2.17 -5.38 -10.53
C LEU A 38 1.22 -5.06 -11.68
N GLY A 39 1.17 -5.91 -12.70
CA GLY A 39 0.23 -5.76 -13.82
C GLY A 39 -1.23 -5.76 -13.37
N SER A 40 -1.59 -6.73 -12.52
CA SER A 40 -2.96 -6.89 -12.03
C SER A 40 -3.41 -5.69 -11.19
N ILE A 41 -2.62 -5.29 -10.19
CA ILE A 41 -2.99 -4.16 -9.31
C ILE A 41 -2.99 -2.82 -10.04
N THR A 42 -2.16 -2.66 -11.08
CA THR A 42 -2.14 -1.44 -11.90
C THR A 42 -3.47 -1.26 -12.64
N VAL A 43 -4.02 -2.33 -13.22
CA VAL A 43 -5.35 -2.31 -13.85
C VAL A 43 -6.42 -1.88 -12.83
N PHE A 44 -6.39 -2.45 -11.62
CA PHE A 44 -7.37 -2.12 -10.58
C PHE A 44 -7.18 -0.69 -10.03
N PHE A 45 -5.95 -0.19 -9.94
CA PHE A 45 -5.68 1.20 -9.58
C PHE A 45 -6.38 2.18 -10.52
N PHE A 46 -6.25 1.97 -11.82
CA PHE A 46 -6.89 2.84 -12.80
C PHE A 46 -8.40 2.65 -12.85
N LEU A 47 -8.90 1.44 -12.67
CA LEU A 47 -10.35 1.19 -12.56
C LEU A 47 -10.94 1.93 -11.34
N GLY A 48 -10.33 1.78 -10.16
CA GLY A 48 -10.77 2.50 -8.96
C GLY A 48 -10.59 4.01 -9.08
N GLY A 49 -9.52 4.46 -9.72
CA GLY A 49 -9.27 5.88 -10.03
C GLY A 49 -10.32 6.46 -10.98
N PHE A 50 -10.75 5.70 -11.98
CA PHE A 50 -11.85 6.10 -12.87
C PHE A 50 -13.16 6.34 -12.10
N PHE A 51 -13.52 5.46 -11.17
CA PHE A 51 -14.68 5.68 -10.31
C PHE A 51 -14.51 6.94 -9.44
N ALA A 52 -13.32 7.20 -8.91
CA ALA A 52 -13.04 8.41 -8.15
C ALA A 52 -13.21 9.68 -8.98
N MET A 53 -12.78 9.67 -10.24
CA MET A 53 -12.98 10.80 -11.15
C MET A 53 -14.46 11.07 -11.40
N LEU A 54 -15.27 10.03 -11.61
CA LEU A 54 -16.73 10.19 -11.76
C LEU A 54 -17.38 10.78 -10.52
N ILE A 55 -16.96 10.33 -9.31
CA ILE A 55 -17.41 10.93 -8.04
C ILE A 55 -17.06 12.42 -7.98
N ARG A 56 -15.85 12.79 -8.37
CA ARG A 56 -15.43 14.20 -8.32
C ARG A 56 -16.11 15.07 -9.37
N LEU A 57 -16.40 14.53 -10.55
CA LEU A 57 -17.16 15.22 -11.59
C LEU A 57 -18.61 15.45 -11.17
N GLU A 58 -19.24 14.47 -10.51
CA GLU A 58 -20.59 14.63 -9.93
C GLU A 58 -20.62 15.77 -8.91
N LEU A 59 -19.61 15.87 -8.05
CA LEU A 59 -19.51 16.90 -7.03
C LEU A 59 -18.97 18.24 -7.55
N LEU A 60 -18.90 18.46 -8.84
CA LEU A 60 -18.51 19.74 -9.44
C LEU A 60 -19.63 20.78 -9.26
N THR A 61 -20.89 20.33 -9.27
CA THR A 61 -22.09 21.15 -9.10
C THR A 61 -22.86 20.72 -7.85
N PRO A 62 -23.55 21.65 -7.14
CA PRO A 62 -24.29 21.35 -5.92
C PRO A 62 -25.46 20.38 -6.11
N ALA A 63 -26.11 20.42 -7.27
CA ALA A 63 -27.35 19.67 -7.52
C ALA A 63 -27.12 18.18 -7.86
N GLY A 64 -25.88 17.81 -8.30
CA GLY A 64 -25.61 16.47 -8.78
C GLY A 64 -26.26 16.19 -10.14
N ASP A 65 -25.54 16.54 -11.24
CA ASP A 65 -26.12 16.57 -12.58
C ASP A 65 -25.64 15.42 -13.49
N LEU A 66 -24.59 14.69 -13.11
CA LEU A 66 -23.94 13.71 -13.97
C LEU A 66 -24.57 12.32 -13.85
N VAL A 67 -24.87 11.88 -12.63
CA VAL A 67 -25.38 10.55 -12.36
C VAL A 67 -26.54 10.57 -11.33
N LEU A 68 -27.36 9.52 -11.35
CA LEU A 68 -28.39 9.35 -10.33
C LEU A 68 -27.78 8.98 -8.98
N SER A 69 -28.47 9.28 -7.89
CA SER A 69 -28.05 8.97 -6.51
C SER A 69 -27.66 7.50 -6.29
N ASP A 70 -28.44 6.56 -6.86
CA ASP A 70 -28.12 5.12 -6.82
C ASP A 70 -26.79 4.79 -7.52
N THR A 71 -26.55 5.38 -8.68
CA THR A 71 -25.29 5.22 -9.41
C THR A 71 -24.12 5.82 -8.63
N TYR A 72 -24.29 6.99 -8.02
CA TYR A 72 -23.28 7.61 -7.17
C TYR A 72 -22.92 6.71 -5.96
N ASN A 73 -23.92 6.11 -5.32
CA ASN A 73 -23.71 5.16 -4.21
C ASN A 73 -22.89 3.93 -4.65
N LYS A 74 -23.13 3.44 -5.85
CA LYS A 74 -22.33 2.36 -6.45
C LYS A 74 -20.92 2.82 -6.78
N LEU A 75 -20.72 4.03 -7.32
CA LEU A 75 -19.41 4.56 -7.66
C LEU A 75 -18.49 4.67 -6.45
N PHE A 76 -18.93 5.28 -5.33
CA PHE A 76 -18.06 5.39 -4.16
C PHE A 76 -17.80 4.04 -3.50
N THR A 77 -18.77 3.11 -3.55
CA THR A 77 -18.60 1.76 -3.02
C THR A 77 -17.58 0.99 -3.83
N MET A 78 -17.72 0.98 -5.16
CA MET A 78 -16.80 0.28 -6.07
C MET A 78 -15.40 0.89 -6.04
N HIS A 79 -15.29 2.23 -5.96
CA HIS A 79 -14.00 2.89 -5.71
C HIS A 79 -13.33 2.34 -4.46
N GLY A 80 -14.03 2.33 -3.32
CA GLY A 80 -13.48 1.86 -2.05
C GLY A 80 -13.09 0.38 -2.08
N VAL A 81 -13.96 -0.50 -2.57
CA VAL A 81 -13.70 -1.96 -2.65
C VAL A 81 -12.50 -2.26 -3.53
N VAL A 82 -12.43 -1.67 -4.73
CA VAL A 82 -11.32 -1.91 -5.67
C VAL A 82 -10.02 -1.35 -5.11
N MET A 83 -10.02 -0.11 -4.62
CA MET A 83 -8.80 0.53 -4.12
C MET A 83 -8.24 -0.16 -2.88
N ILE A 84 -9.08 -0.63 -1.97
CA ILE A 84 -8.63 -1.27 -0.73
C ILE A 84 -8.20 -2.71 -0.98
N PHE A 85 -9.09 -3.54 -1.52
CA PHE A 85 -8.86 -4.99 -1.59
C PHE A 85 -8.05 -5.42 -2.81
N LEU A 86 -8.16 -4.69 -3.94
CA LEU A 86 -7.48 -5.08 -5.17
C LEU A 86 -6.24 -4.24 -5.51
N PHE A 87 -6.00 -3.14 -4.79
CA PHE A 87 -4.81 -2.33 -4.98
C PHE A 87 -4.00 -2.12 -3.70
N LEU A 88 -4.49 -1.41 -2.68
CA LEU A 88 -3.67 -0.98 -1.53
C LEU A 88 -3.12 -2.14 -0.71
N ILE A 89 -3.95 -3.13 -0.36
CA ILE A 89 -3.52 -4.28 0.43
C ILE A 89 -2.43 -5.09 -0.29
N PRO A 90 -2.58 -5.49 -1.57
CA PRO A 90 -1.56 -6.25 -2.28
C PRO A 90 -0.39 -5.41 -2.81
N SER A 91 -0.50 -4.08 -2.92
CA SER A 91 0.43 -3.22 -3.66
C SER A 91 1.90 -3.45 -3.32
N ILE A 92 2.34 -3.05 -2.14
CA ILE A 92 3.75 -3.20 -1.77
C ILE A 92 4.06 -4.62 -1.30
N PRO A 93 3.25 -5.28 -0.43
CA PRO A 93 3.57 -6.63 0.03
C PRO A 93 3.65 -7.67 -1.08
N ALA A 94 2.69 -7.70 -2.00
CA ALA A 94 2.65 -8.71 -3.05
C ALA A 94 3.52 -8.36 -4.28
N VAL A 95 3.84 -7.09 -4.52
CA VAL A 95 4.76 -6.68 -5.58
C VAL A 95 6.19 -6.60 -5.06
N PHE A 96 6.49 -5.59 -4.25
CA PHE A 96 7.85 -5.34 -3.78
C PHE A 96 8.29 -6.32 -2.70
N GLY A 97 7.36 -6.80 -1.84
CA GLY A 97 7.65 -7.87 -0.89
C GLY A 97 8.08 -9.16 -1.61
N ASN A 98 7.33 -9.59 -2.61
CA ASN A 98 7.72 -10.75 -3.42
C ASN A 98 9.05 -10.53 -4.14
N PHE A 99 9.23 -9.38 -4.79
CA PHE A 99 10.43 -9.13 -5.57
C PHE A 99 11.68 -9.01 -4.70
N LEU A 100 11.61 -8.29 -3.59
CA LEU A 100 12.77 -7.81 -2.83
C LEU A 100 13.11 -8.65 -1.60
N VAL A 101 12.11 -9.20 -0.89
CA VAL A 101 12.38 -9.91 0.37
C VAL A 101 13.41 -11.01 0.20
N PRO A 102 13.32 -11.94 -0.79
CA PRO A 102 14.35 -12.94 -1.00
C PRO A 102 15.71 -12.33 -1.31
N MET A 103 15.77 -11.31 -2.17
CA MET A 103 17.02 -10.65 -2.55
C MET A 103 17.68 -9.92 -1.36
N MET A 104 16.90 -9.16 -0.58
CA MET A 104 17.40 -8.40 0.58
C MET A 104 17.91 -9.29 1.71
N ILE A 105 17.44 -10.53 1.79
CA ILE A 105 17.91 -11.48 2.81
C ILE A 105 18.92 -12.50 2.28
N GLY A 106 19.30 -12.42 1.00
CA GLY A 106 20.27 -13.33 0.36
C GLY A 106 19.70 -14.72 0.05
N ALA A 107 18.37 -14.84 -0.06
CA ALA A 107 17.69 -16.09 -0.42
C ALA A 107 17.51 -16.22 -1.95
N LYS A 108 17.44 -17.47 -2.43
CA LYS A 108 17.20 -17.75 -3.85
C LYS A 108 15.75 -17.53 -4.26
N ASP A 109 14.80 -17.77 -3.35
CA ASP A 109 13.36 -17.60 -3.55
C ASP A 109 12.65 -17.46 -2.20
N LEU A 110 11.33 -17.31 -2.20
CA LEU A 110 10.48 -17.48 -1.03
C LEU A 110 10.43 -18.94 -0.56
N ALA A 111 10.10 -19.16 0.71
CA ALA A 111 10.07 -20.51 1.30
C ALA A 111 9.10 -21.48 0.60
N PHE A 112 7.98 -20.96 0.08
CA PHE A 112 6.94 -21.73 -0.60
C PHE A 112 6.61 -21.16 -1.98
N PRO A 113 7.44 -21.41 -3.04
CA PRO A 113 7.26 -20.81 -4.36
C PRO A 113 5.92 -21.20 -5.03
N LYS A 114 5.47 -22.45 -4.89
CA LYS A 114 4.18 -22.89 -5.41
C LYS A 114 3.00 -22.22 -4.71
N LEU A 115 3.09 -21.99 -3.39
CA LEU A 115 2.09 -21.27 -2.63
C LEU A 115 2.04 -19.79 -3.04
N ASN A 116 3.19 -19.23 -3.39
CA ASN A 116 3.29 -17.87 -3.91
C ASN A 116 2.53 -17.72 -5.24
N LEU A 117 2.73 -18.63 -6.19
CA LEU A 117 1.96 -18.65 -7.43
C LEU A 117 0.46 -18.84 -7.15
N ALA A 118 0.10 -19.78 -6.26
CA ALA A 118 -1.29 -20.02 -5.87
C ALA A 118 -1.94 -18.76 -5.28
N SER A 119 -1.19 -17.95 -4.50
CA SER A 119 -1.70 -16.69 -3.96
C SER A 119 -2.13 -15.72 -5.05
N TRP A 120 -1.37 -15.60 -6.15
CA TRP A 120 -1.76 -14.78 -7.28
C TRP A 120 -3.01 -15.30 -7.99
N TYR A 121 -3.13 -16.60 -8.23
CA TYR A 121 -4.34 -17.18 -8.83
C TYR A 121 -5.58 -16.93 -7.97
N ILE A 122 -5.47 -17.12 -6.66
CA ILE A 122 -6.55 -16.84 -5.71
C ILE A 122 -6.94 -15.36 -5.73
N PHE A 123 -5.95 -14.46 -5.79
CA PHE A 123 -6.19 -13.03 -5.97
C PHE A 123 -6.99 -12.73 -7.24
N ILE A 124 -6.61 -13.30 -8.39
CA ILE A 124 -7.30 -13.10 -9.67
C ILE A 124 -8.73 -13.66 -9.64
N ILE A 125 -8.93 -14.83 -9.03
CA ILE A 125 -10.27 -15.44 -8.89
C ILE A 125 -11.16 -14.52 -8.02
N GLY A 126 -10.68 -14.07 -6.86
CA GLY A 126 -11.43 -13.15 -6.00
C GLY A 126 -11.72 -11.81 -6.68
N ALA A 127 -10.74 -11.26 -7.40
CA ALA A 127 -10.95 -10.06 -8.22
C ALA A 127 -12.00 -10.28 -9.32
N GLY A 128 -12.06 -11.47 -9.90
CA GLY A 128 -13.09 -11.85 -10.88
C GLY A 128 -14.51 -11.77 -10.31
N PHE A 129 -14.73 -12.19 -9.07
CA PHE A 129 -16.03 -12.04 -8.38
C PHE A 129 -16.40 -10.57 -8.13
N ILE A 130 -15.41 -9.73 -7.76
CA ILE A 130 -15.64 -8.29 -7.59
C ILE A 130 -15.97 -7.64 -8.94
N LEU A 131 -15.23 -7.98 -10.01
CA LEU A 131 -15.51 -7.50 -11.36
C LEU A 131 -16.90 -7.95 -11.84
N TYR A 132 -17.29 -9.20 -11.57
CA TYR A 132 -18.63 -9.68 -11.86
C TYR A 132 -19.69 -8.82 -11.15
N ALA A 133 -19.52 -8.53 -9.85
CA ALA A 133 -20.42 -7.67 -9.12
C ALA A 133 -20.53 -6.26 -9.74
N ILE A 134 -19.40 -5.69 -10.18
CA ILE A 134 -19.36 -4.38 -10.85
C ILE A 134 -20.14 -4.41 -12.18
N LEU A 135 -19.92 -5.41 -13.01
CA LEU A 135 -20.48 -5.51 -14.36
C LEU A 135 -21.97 -5.88 -14.38
N THR A 136 -22.47 -6.54 -13.35
CA THR A 136 -23.84 -7.04 -13.28
C THR A 136 -24.77 -6.20 -12.41
N GLY A 137 -24.43 -4.92 -12.18
CA GLY A 137 -25.31 -3.99 -11.49
C GLY A 137 -24.67 -3.20 -10.34
N GLY A 138 -23.43 -3.49 -10.00
CA GLY A 138 -22.67 -2.76 -8.98
C GLY A 138 -22.93 -3.21 -7.56
N LEU A 139 -22.35 -2.47 -6.62
CA LEU A 139 -22.48 -2.62 -5.17
C LEU A 139 -22.66 -1.24 -4.55
N ASP A 140 -23.61 -1.08 -3.63
CA ASP A 140 -24.02 0.20 -3.02
C ASP A 140 -23.85 0.29 -1.51
N THR A 141 -23.26 -0.76 -0.88
CA THR A 141 -23.20 -0.91 0.59
C THR A 141 -22.13 -0.03 1.27
N GLY A 142 -21.32 0.69 0.50
CA GLY A 142 -20.01 1.14 0.96
C GLY A 142 -19.03 -0.04 1.06
N TRP A 143 -17.73 0.24 1.06
CA TRP A 143 -16.69 -0.78 1.16
C TRP A 143 -16.69 -1.53 2.51
N THR A 144 -17.38 -0.98 3.50
CA THR A 144 -17.48 -1.53 4.86
C THR A 144 -18.58 -2.58 5.03
N PHE A 145 -19.46 -2.74 4.06
CA PHE A 145 -20.56 -3.74 4.10
C PHE A 145 -21.45 -3.67 5.36
N TYR A 146 -21.72 -2.49 5.90
CA TYR A 146 -22.48 -2.36 7.15
C TYR A 146 -23.85 -3.00 7.10
N THR A 147 -24.15 -3.77 8.14
CA THR A 147 -25.45 -4.41 8.37
C THR A 147 -26.36 -3.48 9.21
N PRO A 148 -27.68 -3.57 9.10
CA PRO A 148 -28.46 -4.52 8.29
C PRO A 148 -28.63 -4.12 6.80
N TYR A 149 -28.02 -3.01 6.34
CA TYR A 149 -28.19 -2.57 4.96
C TYR A 149 -27.71 -3.62 3.95
N SER A 150 -26.49 -4.14 4.13
CA SER A 150 -25.89 -5.14 3.24
C SER A 150 -26.59 -6.50 3.29
N THR A 151 -27.13 -6.89 4.44
CA THR A 151 -27.81 -8.18 4.60
C THR A 151 -29.25 -8.17 4.12
N THR A 152 -29.94 -7.01 4.16
CA THR A 152 -31.40 -6.96 4.00
C THR A 152 -31.88 -5.95 2.97
N TYR A 153 -31.34 -4.71 2.98
CA TYR A 153 -31.96 -3.60 2.24
C TYR A 153 -31.30 -3.31 0.88
N SER A 154 -30.04 -3.65 0.70
CA SER A 154 -29.35 -3.46 -0.59
C SER A 154 -29.92 -4.38 -1.67
N ASN A 155 -30.21 -3.83 -2.85
CA ASN A 155 -30.59 -4.59 -4.05
C ASN A 155 -29.39 -4.91 -4.97
N SER A 156 -28.18 -4.68 -4.50
CA SER A 156 -26.94 -4.84 -5.28
C SER A 156 -26.29 -6.21 -5.09
N ASN A 157 -25.19 -6.47 -5.79
CA ASN A 157 -24.48 -7.76 -5.84
C ASN A 157 -23.60 -8.03 -4.61
N VAL A 158 -24.18 -7.91 -3.41
CA VAL A 158 -23.46 -8.07 -2.14
C VAL A 158 -22.79 -9.44 -2.01
N VAL A 159 -23.47 -10.53 -2.36
CA VAL A 159 -22.94 -11.89 -2.19
C VAL A 159 -21.70 -12.10 -3.08
N ALA A 160 -21.76 -11.68 -4.34
CA ALA A 160 -20.62 -11.82 -5.26
C ALA A 160 -19.41 -11.01 -4.79
N ALA A 161 -19.65 -9.74 -4.37
CA ALA A 161 -18.59 -8.89 -3.84
C ALA A 161 -18.00 -9.45 -2.53
N ALA A 162 -18.84 -9.95 -1.63
CA ALA A 162 -18.42 -10.59 -0.37
C ALA A 162 -17.55 -11.82 -0.63
N LEU A 163 -17.95 -12.68 -1.57
CA LEU A 163 -17.15 -13.84 -1.99
C LEU A 163 -15.81 -13.41 -2.58
N GLY A 164 -15.78 -12.34 -3.38
CA GLY A 164 -14.53 -11.80 -3.92
C GLY A 164 -13.58 -11.34 -2.82
N VAL A 165 -14.05 -10.58 -1.83
CA VAL A 165 -13.26 -10.14 -0.67
C VAL A 165 -12.80 -11.35 0.17
N PHE A 166 -13.67 -12.32 0.42
CA PHE A 166 -13.34 -13.55 1.12
C PHE A 166 -12.18 -14.31 0.44
N ILE A 167 -12.30 -14.53 -0.87
CA ILE A 167 -11.30 -15.27 -1.65
C ILE A 167 -9.97 -14.51 -1.68
N THR A 168 -9.96 -13.19 -1.93
CA THR A 168 -8.72 -12.39 -1.93
C THR A 168 -8.04 -12.39 -0.56
N GLY A 169 -8.77 -12.57 0.53
CA GLY A 169 -8.22 -12.72 1.88
C GLY A 169 -7.24 -13.87 2.00
N PHE A 170 -7.48 -15.01 1.37
CA PHE A 170 -6.54 -16.15 1.37
C PHE A 170 -5.23 -15.82 0.65
N SER A 171 -5.28 -15.02 -0.41
CA SER A 171 -4.06 -14.52 -1.08
C SER A 171 -3.16 -13.76 -0.10
N SER A 172 -3.74 -12.87 0.71
CA SER A 172 -3.01 -12.12 1.75
C SER A 172 -2.43 -13.03 2.83
N ILE A 173 -3.20 -14.01 3.32
CA ILE A 173 -2.73 -14.97 4.33
C ILE A 173 -1.53 -15.75 3.81
N PHE A 174 -1.60 -16.25 2.57
CA PHE A 174 -0.52 -17.03 1.97
C PHE A 174 0.74 -16.20 1.73
N THR A 175 0.58 -14.95 1.29
CA THR A 175 1.69 -13.99 1.16
C THR A 175 2.35 -13.73 2.51
N GLY A 176 1.57 -13.42 3.54
CA GLY A 176 2.08 -13.16 4.89
C GLY A 176 2.81 -14.36 5.47
N LEU A 177 2.21 -15.56 5.41
CA LEU A 177 2.83 -16.79 5.89
C LEU A 177 4.16 -17.06 5.18
N ASN A 178 4.19 -16.90 3.87
CA ASN A 178 5.38 -17.13 3.06
C ASN A 178 6.52 -16.19 3.45
N ILE A 179 6.25 -14.89 3.61
CA ILE A 179 7.25 -13.89 4.04
C ILE A 179 7.77 -14.23 5.45
N ILE A 180 6.90 -14.56 6.41
CA ILE A 180 7.33 -14.91 7.78
C ILE A 180 8.31 -16.09 7.73
N VAL A 181 7.94 -17.18 7.07
CA VAL A 181 8.79 -18.38 7.01
C VAL A 181 10.10 -18.09 6.27
N THR A 182 10.06 -17.34 5.19
CA THR A 182 11.24 -16.94 4.41
C THR A 182 12.23 -16.16 5.28
N VAL A 183 11.76 -15.15 6.01
CA VAL A 183 12.61 -14.35 6.90
C VAL A 183 13.18 -15.18 8.05
N HIS A 184 12.46 -16.16 8.59
CA HIS A 184 12.98 -17.01 9.65
C HIS A 184 13.98 -18.06 9.19
N ARG A 185 13.76 -18.67 8.02
CA ARG A 185 14.46 -19.88 7.59
C ARG A 185 15.54 -19.65 6.54
N MET A 186 15.48 -18.54 5.79
CA MET A 186 16.25 -18.39 4.56
C MET A 186 17.21 -17.19 4.57
N ARG A 187 17.40 -16.53 5.71
CA ARG A 187 18.38 -15.45 5.82
C ARG A 187 19.79 -15.94 5.54
N ALA A 188 20.54 -15.16 4.78
CA ALA A 188 21.96 -15.40 4.52
C ALA A 188 22.78 -15.49 5.82
N PRO A 189 23.85 -16.29 5.85
CA PRO A 189 24.76 -16.36 6.99
C PRO A 189 25.24 -14.97 7.42
N GLY A 190 25.24 -14.70 8.73
CA GLY A 190 25.62 -13.41 9.31
C GLY A 190 24.54 -12.31 9.26
N LEU A 191 23.44 -12.50 8.52
CA LEU A 191 22.32 -11.56 8.49
C LEU A 191 21.43 -11.76 9.73
N THR A 192 21.84 -11.16 10.84
CA THR A 192 21.08 -11.16 12.10
C THR A 192 19.89 -10.18 12.05
N TRP A 193 18.98 -10.26 13.03
CA TRP A 193 17.84 -9.35 13.12
C TRP A 193 18.25 -7.86 13.11
N ARG A 194 19.37 -7.49 13.76
CA ARG A 194 19.87 -6.12 13.81
C ARG A 194 20.58 -5.68 12.53
N ARG A 195 20.83 -6.59 11.59
CA ARG A 195 21.42 -6.29 10.28
C ARG A 195 20.41 -6.30 9.14
N LEU A 196 19.12 -6.66 9.44
CA LEU A 196 18.06 -6.65 8.45
C LEU A 196 17.78 -5.23 7.96
N PRO A 197 17.52 -5.03 6.66
CA PRO A 197 16.92 -3.80 6.15
C PRO A 197 15.60 -3.50 6.87
N LEU A 198 15.30 -2.23 7.11
CA LEU A 198 14.05 -1.81 7.76
C LEU A 198 12.81 -2.12 6.91
N PHE A 199 12.97 -2.23 5.61
CA PHE A 199 11.97 -2.77 4.70
C PHE A 199 11.53 -4.19 5.11
N ILE A 200 12.47 -5.05 5.50
CA ILE A 200 12.17 -6.42 5.96
C ILE A 200 11.42 -6.40 7.30
N TRP A 201 11.81 -5.54 8.25
CA TRP A 201 11.07 -5.36 9.50
C TRP A 201 9.62 -4.92 9.28
N ALA A 202 9.41 -3.97 8.36
CA ALA A 202 8.08 -3.50 8.00
C ALA A 202 7.23 -4.61 7.37
N HIS A 203 7.80 -5.38 6.42
CA HIS A 203 7.11 -6.50 5.77
C HIS A 203 6.83 -7.66 6.73
N TYR A 204 7.76 -7.94 7.64
CA TYR A 204 7.56 -8.96 8.67
C TYR A 204 6.39 -8.58 9.60
N ALA A 205 6.36 -7.35 10.12
CA ALA A 205 5.27 -6.84 10.95
C ALA A 205 3.92 -6.85 10.18
N THR A 206 3.92 -6.40 8.93
CA THR A 206 2.75 -6.47 8.05
C THR A 206 2.26 -7.91 7.85
N SER A 207 3.17 -8.84 7.64
CA SER A 207 2.84 -10.25 7.43
C SER A 207 2.18 -10.89 8.66
N VAL A 208 2.61 -10.50 9.86
CA VAL A 208 1.96 -10.93 11.12
C VAL A 208 0.52 -10.43 11.16
N ILE A 209 0.28 -9.17 10.78
CA ILE A 209 -1.08 -8.61 10.72
C ILE A 209 -1.93 -9.40 9.70
N MET A 210 -1.39 -9.68 8.50
CA MET A 210 -2.10 -10.44 7.47
C MET A 210 -2.55 -11.82 7.97
N VAL A 211 -1.67 -12.56 8.62
CA VAL A 211 -1.96 -13.93 9.08
C VAL A 211 -2.96 -13.95 10.24
N LEU A 212 -2.86 -13.01 11.17
CA LEU A 212 -3.72 -12.99 12.37
C LEU A 212 -5.05 -12.27 12.10
N GLY A 213 -5.06 -11.20 11.33
CA GLY A 213 -6.25 -10.35 11.14
C GLY A 213 -7.16 -10.82 10.02
N THR A 214 -6.62 -11.23 8.88
CA THR A 214 -7.44 -11.56 7.69
C THR A 214 -8.46 -12.69 7.93
N PRO A 215 -8.20 -13.73 8.74
CA PRO A 215 -9.24 -14.72 9.05
C PRO A 215 -10.50 -14.12 9.68
N VAL A 216 -10.38 -13.08 10.49
CA VAL A 216 -11.54 -12.42 11.11
C VAL A 216 -12.41 -11.71 10.05
N LEU A 217 -11.80 -11.02 9.10
CA LEU A 217 -12.54 -10.45 7.96
C LEU A 217 -13.24 -11.55 7.17
N ALA A 218 -12.52 -12.63 6.86
CA ALA A 218 -13.05 -13.74 6.07
C ALA A 218 -14.32 -14.31 6.71
N ILE A 219 -14.30 -14.59 8.03
CA ILE A 219 -15.48 -15.04 8.77
C ILE A 219 -16.59 -13.99 8.72
N THR A 220 -16.29 -12.71 9.00
CA THR A 220 -17.27 -11.62 9.04
C THR A 220 -18.02 -11.48 7.72
N ILE A 221 -17.31 -11.48 6.60
CA ILE A 221 -17.90 -11.30 5.27
C ILE A 221 -18.71 -12.53 4.83
N VAL A 222 -18.26 -13.74 5.20
CA VAL A 222 -19.05 -14.96 4.96
C VAL A 222 -20.36 -14.93 5.76
N LEU A 223 -20.33 -14.48 7.02
CA LEU A 223 -21.56 -14.35 7.82
C LEU A 223 -22.55 -13.36 7.21
N VAL A 224 -22.10 -12.25 6.59
CA VAL A 224 -22.96 -11.33 5.82
C VAL A 224 -23.63 -12.06 4.64
N ALA A 225 -22.84 -12.82 3.88
CA ALA A 225 -23.35 -13.58 2.73
C ALA A 225 -24.36 -14.65 3.16
N LEU A 226 -24.09 -15.38 4.24
CA LEU A 226 -24.98 -16.40 4.79
C LEU A 226 -26.28 -15.80 5.31
N GLU A 227 -26.23 -14.69 6.08
CA GLU A 227 -27.42 -14.03 6.56
C GLU A 227 -28.28 -13.52 5.39
N ARG A 228 -27.68 -12.94 4.36
CA ARG A 228 -28.39 -12.49 3.17
C ARG A 228 -29.09 -13.63 2.41
N LEU A 229 -28.46 -14.80 2.32
CA LEU A 229 -29.00 -15.96 1.60
C LEU A 229 -30.01 -16.77 2.41
N PHE A 230 -29.79 -16.89 3.73
CA PHE A 230 -30.56 -17.82 4.58
C PHE A 230 -31.34 -17.15 5.71
N HIS A 231 -31.21 -15.83 5.90
CA HIS A 231 -31.92 -15.04 6.93
C HIS A 231 -31.70 -15.56 8.36
N PHE A 232 -30.47 -15.91 8.73
CA PHE A 232 -30.18 -16.49 10.05
C PHE A 232 -30.32 -15.52 11.23
N GLY A 233 -30.42 -14.21 11.02
CA GLY A 233 -30.54 -13.23 12.09
C GLY A 233 -29.28 -13.10 12.95
N ILE A 234 -28.11 -13.05 12.33
CA ILE A 234 -26.84 -12.85 13.02
C ILE A 234 -26.63 -11.36 13.33
N PHE A 235 -26.94 -10.50 12.36
CA PHE A 235 -26.73 -9.06 12.41
C PHE A 235 -28.00 -8.23 12.25
N ASP A 236 -29.07 -8.78 11.68
CA ASP A 236 -30.36 -8.07 11.51
C ASP A 236 -31.16 -8.08 12.81
N PRO A 237 -31.38 -6.89 13.45
CA PRO A 237 -32.10 -6.81 14.72
C PRO A 237 -33.56 -7.28 14.63
N ARG A 238 -34.19 -7.26 13.44
CA ARG A 238 -35.54 -7.79 13.25
C ARG A 238 -35.64 -9.30 13.41
N LEU A 239 -34.49 -9.99 13.23
CA LEU A 239 -34.35 -11.44 13.39
C LEU A 239 -33.62 -11.82 14.69
N GLY A 240 -33.38 -10.85 15.59
CA GLY A 240 -32.70 -11.05 16.85
C GLY A 240 -31.17 -10.89 16.77
N GLY A 241 -30.63 -10.43 15.63
CA GLY A 241 -29.22 -10.17 15.43
C GLY A 241 -28.75 -8.82 15.98
N ASP A 242 -27.44 -8.58 15.93
CA ASP A 242 -26.80 -7.36 16.43
C ASP A 242 -25.88 -6.73 15.37
N PRO A 243 -26.24 -5.55 14.79
CA PRO A 243 -25.39 -4.86 13.84
C PRO A 243 -24.11 -4.29 14.47
N LEU A 244 -24.07 -4.09 15.79
CA LEU A 244 -22.88 -3.66 16.50
C LEU A 244 -21.82 -4.78 16.52
N LEU A 245 -22.26 -6.04 16.66
CA LEU A 245 -21.38 -7.20 16.53
C LEU A 245 -20.68 -7.25 15.18
N PHE A 246 -21.42 -6.95 14.07
CA PHE A 246 -20.79 -6.83 12.75
C PHE A 246 -19.66 -5.80 12.75
N GLN A 247 -19.93 -4.60 13.28
CA GLN A 247 -18.94 -3.52 13.29
C GLN A 247 -17.69 -3.88 14.11
N HIS A 248 -17.84 -4.53 15.26
CA HIS A 248 -16.70 -5.02 16.04
C HIS A 248 -15.85 -6.04 15.26
N LEU A 249 -16.46 -7.04 14.66
CA LEU A 249 -15.76 -8.05 13.85
C LEU A 249 -15.09 -7.45 12.64
N PHE A 250 -15.79 -6.55 11.91
CA PHE A 250 -15.24 -5.89 10.74
C PHE A 250 -14.03 -5.02 11.06
N TRP A 251 -14.13 -4.15 12.08
CA TRP A 251 -13.07 -3.22 12.43
C TRP A 251 -11.91 -3.85 13.17
N PHE A 252 -12.14 -4.95 13.87
CA PHE A 252 -11.04 -5.75 14.46
C PHE A 252 -10.01 -6.18 13.40
N TYR A 253 -10.43 -6.40 12.16
CA TYR A 253 -9.52 -6.57 11.04
C TYR A 253 -9.23 -5.25 10.31
N SER A 254 -10.26 -4.46 9.99
CA SER A 254 -10.11 -3.39 9.00
C SER A 254 -9.28 -2.23 9.53
N HIS A 255 -9.11 -2.07 10.85
CA HIS A 255 -8.10 -1.18 11.39
C HIS A 255 -6.68 -1.75 11.24
N PRO A 256 -6.34 -2.98 11.68
CA PRO A 256 -5.06 -3.60 11.30
C PRO A 256 -4.79 -3.59 9.79
N ALA A 257 -5.82 -3.71 8.95
CA ALA A 257 -5.67 -3.64 7.49
C ALA A 257 -5.11 -2.28 7.01
N VAL A 258 -5.45 -1.16 7.65
CA VAL A 258 -4.85 0.14 7.28
C VAL A 258 -3.34 0.16 7.57
N TYR A 259 -2.88 -0.61 8.56
CA TYR A 259 -1.46 -0.80 8.80
C TYR A 259 -0.80 -1.77 7.81
N ILE A 260 -1.53 -2.77 7.28
CA ILE A 260 -1.06 -3.55 6.12
C ILE A 260 -0.76 -2.63 4.93
N MET A 261 -1.56 -1.61 4.72
CA MET A 261 -1.41 -0.66 3.61
C MET A 261 -0.24 0.32 3.80
N ILE A 262 0.04 0.78 5.02
CA ILE A 262 1.00 1.85 5.27
C ILE A 262 2.39 1.38 5.75
N LEU A 263 2.48 0.32 6.55
CA LEU A 263 3.77 -0.16 7.09
C LEU A 263 4.79 -0.51 6.02
N PRO A 264 4.43 -1.21 4.91
CA PRO A 264 5.38 -1.49 3.84
C PRO A 264 5.94 -0.22 3.20
N SER A 265 5.10 0.81 3.00
CA SER A 265 5.54 2.13 2.52
C SER A 265 6.53 2.79 3.48
N MET A 266 6.31 2.67 4.78
CA MET A 266 7.27 3.15 5.79
C MET A 266 8.61 2.42 5.71
N GLY A 267 8.60 1.13 5.35
CA GLY A 267 9.82 0.36 5.05
C GLY A 267 10.57 0.95 3.86
N VAL A 268 9.86 1.24 2.76
CA VAL A 268 10.43 1.91 1.56
C VAL A 268 11.09 3.24 1.93
N MET A 269 10.43 4.05 2.75
CA MET A 269 11.00 5.35 3.17
C MET A 269 12.36 5.20 3.85
N SER A 270 12.53 4.19 4.68
CA SER A 270 13.81 3.95 5.37
C SER A 270 14.94 3.62 4.38
N GLU A 271 14.67 2.81 3.35
CA GLU A 271 15.66 2.49 2.31
C GLU A 271 16.04 3.72 1.48
N VAL A 272 15.03 4.45 1.01
CA VAL A 272 15.23 5.61 0.12
C VAL A 272 15.89 6.77 0.86
N ILE A 273 15.45 7.11 2.07
CA ILE A 273 16.03 8.20 2.85
C ILE A 273 17.50 7.92 3.19
N ALA A 274 17.84 6.70 3.60
CA ALA A 274 19.22 6.32 3.87
C ALA A 274 20.09 6.45 2.60
N CYS A 275 19.60 5.96 1.47
CA CYS A 275 20.30 6.00 0.19
C CYS A 275 20.60 7.44 -0.27
N PHE A 276 19.58 8.27 -0.36
CA PHE A 276 19.69 9.62 -0.92
C PHE A 276 20.11 10.70 0.08
N SER A 277 20.31 10.36 1.36
CA SER A 277 21.01 11.20 2.34
C SER A 277 22.44 10.72 2.62
N ARG A 278 22.84 9.55 2.08
CA ARG A 278 24.15 8.90 2.31
C ARG A 278 24.43 8.70 3.79
N LYS A 279 23.42 8.30 4.56
CA LYS A 279 23.54 8.14 6.01
C LYS A 279 22.89 6.85 6.50
N ARG A 280 23.46 6.30 7.58
CA ARG A 280 22.79 5.27 8.37
C ARG A 280 21.53 5.85 8.98
N ILE A 281 20.43 5.07 9.01
CA ILE A 281 19.18 5.48 9.66
C ILE A 281 19.45 5.78 11.14
N PHE A 282 19.09 6.99 11.54
CA PHE A 282 19.16 7.40 12.95
C PHE A 282 18.18 6.58 13.78
N GLY A 283 18.68 6.00 14.89
CA GLY A 283 17.84 5.20 15.77
C GLY A 283 17.26 3.93 15.13
N TYR A 284 18.07 3.18 14.39
CA TYR A 284 17.67 1.97 13.67
C TYR A 284 16.79 1.03 14.52
N ASP A 285 17.21 0.69 15.75
CA ASP A 285 16.46 -0.22 16.63
C ASP A 285 15.07 0.34 16.97
N PHE A 286 14.96 1.65 17.20
CA PHE A 286 13.66 2.30 17.45
C PHE A 286 12.75 2.25 16.23
N VAL A 287 13.28 2.46 15.03
CA VAL A 287 12.50 2.39 13.79
C VAL A 287 12.06 0.95 13.49
N ALA A 288 12.92 -0.04 13.74
CA ALA A 288 12.59 -1.45 13.60
C ALA A 288 11.46 -1.85 14.58
N MET A 289 11.67 -1.57 15.88
CA MET A 289 10.68 -1.92 16.91
C MET A 289 9.38 -1.14 16.79
N SER A 290 9.40 0.09 16.24
CA SER A 290 8.16 0.83 15.96
C SER A 290 7.27 0.13 14.95
N SER A 291 7.82 -0.64 13.99
CA SER A 291 7.01 -1.44 13.06
C SER A 291 6.26 -2.55 13.80
N VAL A 292 6.93 -3.23 14.75
CA VAL A 292 6.31 -4.25 15.60
C VAL A 292 5.26 -3.63 16.52
N ALA A 293 5.58 -2.48 17.14
CA ALA A 293 4.65 -1.77 18.01
C ALA A 293 3.37 -1.33 17.28
N ILE A 294 3.49 -0.81 16.04
CA ILE A 294 2.33 -0.46 15.21
C ILE A 294 1.48 -1.71 14.93
N ALA A 295 2.10 -2.84 14.60
CA ALA A 295 1.37 -4.08 14.33
C ALA A 295 0.58 -4.56 15.56
N VAL A 296 1.18 -4.51 16.75
CA VAL A 296 0.53 -4.93 18.01
C VAL A 296 -0.57 -3.96 18.40
N LEU A 297 -0.27 -2.65 18.45
CA LEU A 297 -1.24 -1.61 18.84
C LEU A 297 -2.41 -1.55 17.87
N GLY A 298 -2.17 -1.82 16.58
CA GLY A 298 -3.20 -1.85 15.56
C GLY A 298 -4.37 -2.78 15.89
N PHE A 299 -4.13 -3.89 16.58
CA PHE A 299 -5.18 -4.81 17.05
C PHE A 299 -5.93 -4.33 18.29
N LEU A 300 -5.49 -3.26 18.95
CA LEU A 300 -6.05 -2.81 20.22
C LEU A 300 -6.90 -1.54 20.10
N VAL A 301 -7.05 -0.96 18.89
CA VAL A 301 -7.61 0.39 18.72
C VAL A 301 -8.83 0.45 17.78
N TRP A 302 -9.32 -0.68 17.29
CA TRP A 302 -10.32 -0.73 16.20
C TRP A 302 -11.61 0.04 16.46
N ALA A 303 -12.06 0.15 17.73
CA ALA A 303 -13.37 0.73 18.02
C ALA A 303 -13.41 2.26 18.00
N HIS A 304 -12.30 2.94 17.68
CA HIS A 304 -12.36 4.36 17.32
C HIS A 304 -13.16 4.60 16.02
N HIS A 305 -13.35 3.59 15.19
CA HIS A 305 -14.28 3.63 14.06
C HIS A 305 -15.77 3.54 14.49
N MET A 306 -16.05 3.38 15.79
CA MET A 306 -17.37 3.05 16.31
C MET A 306 -17.85 4.02 17.40
N PHE A 307 -17.22 5.21 17.55
CA PHE A 307 -17.53 6.14 18.64
C PHE A 307 -18.99 6.59 18.63
N VAL A 308 -19.63 6.64 17.44
CA VAL A 308 -21.06 6.98 17.28
C VAL A 308 -21.95 5.76 16.98
N ALA A 309 -21.41 4.54 17.06
CA ALA A 309 -22.14 3.31 16.75
C ALA A 309 -23.00 2.78 17.92
N GLY A 310 -22.96 3.44 19.09
CA GLY A 310 -23.70 2.99 20.28
C GLY A 310 -22.87 2.15 21.26
N ILE A 311 -21.55 2.15 21.16
CA ILE A 311 -20.68 1.57 22.20
C ILE A 311 -20.78 2.36 23.51
N SER A 312 -20.47 1.71 24.64
CA SER A 312 -20.52 2.40 25.93
C SER A 312 -19.51 3.55 26.03
N THR A 313 -19.83 4.58 26.81
CA THR A 313 -18.92 5.72 27.04
C THR A 313 -17.57 5.27 27.58
N TYR A 314 -17.53 4.29 28.47
CA TYR A 314 -16.27 3.73 28.99
C TYR A 314 -15.45 3.07 27.88
N ALA A 315 -16.08 2.28 27.00
CA ALA A 315 -15.39 1.69 25.86
C ALA A 315 -14.85 2.79 24.94
N ALA A 316 -15.65 3.80 24.60
CA ALA A 316 -15.19 4.92 23.77
C ALA A 316 -13.97 5.65 24.38
N MET A 317 -13.97 5.91 25.68
CA MET A 317 -12.83 6.55 26.37
C MET A 317 -11.58 5.68 26.32
N ILE A 318 -11.70 4.36 26.56
CA ILE A 318 -10.57 3.42 26.53
C ILE A 318 -9.99 3.35 25.12
N PHE A 319 -10.82 3.17 24.09
CA PHE A 319 -10.35 3.12 22.71
C PHE A 319 -9.78 4.44 22.20
N SER A 320 -10.28 5.58 22.68
CA SER A 320 -9.68 6.89 22.43
C SER A 320 -8.25 6.98 23.00
N LEU A 321 -8.06 6.60 24.26
CA LEU A 321 -6.74 6.57 24.91
C LEU A 321 -5.77 5.63 24.19
N LEU A 322 -6.20 4.41 23.87
CA LEU A 322 -5.38 3.42 23.15
C LEU A 322 -5.00 3.93 21.75
N THR A 323 -5.89 4.65 21.08
CA THR A 323 -5.63 5.23 19.76
C THR A 323 -4.50 6.24 19.78
N PHE A 324 -4.38 7.05 20.83
CA PHE A 324 -3.23 7.97 20.98
C PHE A 324 -1.88 7.25 21.08
N PHE A 325 -1.84 6.06 21.67
CA PHE A 325 -0.59 5.30 21.74
C PHE A 325 -0.05 4.87 20.38
N VAL A 326 -0.90 4.67 19.37
CA VAL A 326 -0.44 4.34 18.01
C VAL A 326 0.29 5.50 17.33
N ALA A 327 0.04 6.74 17.75
CA ALA A 327 0.75 7.91 17.26
C ALA A 327 2.24 7.90 17.65
N ILE A 328 2.60 7.30 18.81
CA ILE A 328 3.97 7.27 19.32
C ILE A 328 4.92 6.53 18.37
N PRO A 329 4.72 5.24 18.02
CA PRO A 329 5.62 4.54 17.12
C PRO A 329 5.61 5.12 15.70
N SER A 330 4.52 5.74 15.25
CA SER A 330 4.45 6.45 13.98
C SER A 330 5.32 7.71 14.00
N ALA A 331 5.25 8.49 15.07
CA ALA A 331 6.08 9.67 15.28
C ALA A 331 7.57 9.31 15.39
N VAL A 332 7.92 8.21 16.06
CA VAL A 332 9.31 7.70 16.10
C VAL A 332 9.87 7.56 14.70
N LYS A 333 9.13 7.00 13.74
CA LYS A 333 9.59 6.86 12.34
C LYS A 333 9.83 8.23 11.70
N VAL A 334 8.86 9.14 11.76
CA VAL A 334 8.96 10.47 11.14
C VAL A 334 10.13 11.26 11.72
N PHE A 335 10.29 11.28 13.05
CA PHE A 335 11.42 11.96 13.69
C PHE A 335 12.77 11.36 13.33
N ASN A 336 12.87 10.02 13.28
CA ASN A 336 14.13 9.37 12.95
C ASN A 336 14.50 9.55 11.46
N TRP A 337 13.53 9.56 10.54
CA TRP A 337 13.79 9.92 9.14
C TRP A 337 14.27 11.38 9.00
N THR A 338 13.61 12.31 9.70
CA THR A 338 14.01 13.72 9.71
C THR A 338 15.42 13.90 10.30
N ALA A 339 15.72 13.20 11.40
CA ALA A 339 17.07 13.19 11.99
C ALA A 339 18.11 12.57 11.05
N THR A 340 17.73 11.57 10.25
CA THR A 340 18.60 10.98 9.23
C THR A 340 18.93 12.00 8.13
N LEU A 341 17.94 12.77 7.68
CA LEU A 341 18.12 13.85 6.70
C LEU A 341 19.03 14.96 7.19
N TYR A 342 19.00 15.27 8.49
CA TYR A 342 19.80 16.35 9.06
C TYR A 342 21.30 16.12 8.86
N LYS A 343 21.97 17.07 8.20
CA LYS A 343 23.38 16.99 7.80
C LYS A 343 23.71 15.78 6.87
N GLY A 344 22.74 15.28 6.12
CA GLY A 344 22.99 14.29 5.07
C GLY A 344 23.43 14.93 3.76
N SER A 345 24.10 14.16 2.90
CA SER A 345 24.43 14.55 1.52
C SER A 345 23.20 14.28 0.63
N ILE A 346 22.20 15.15 0.72
CA ILE A 346 20.90 14.93 0.09
C ILE A 346 20.99 15.18 -1.41
N THR A 347 20.48 14.21 -2.18
CA THR A 347 20.26 14.34 -3.63
C THR A 347 18.78 14.23 -3.95
N PHE A 348 18.33 14.89 -5.02
CA PHE A 348 16.91 15.08 -5.34
C PHE A 348 16.50 14.27 -6.57
N GLU A 349 16.84 13.01 -6.62
CA GLU A 349 16.30 12.07 -7.58
C GLU A 349 14.82 11.77 -7.28
N THR A 350 14.10 11.30 -8.28
CA THR A 350 12.64 11.08 -8.19
C THR A 350 12.20 10.27 -6.96
N PRO A 351 12.86 9.16 -6.56
CA PRO A 351 12.46 8.45 -5.34
C PRO A 351 12.52 9.32 -4.10
N MET A 352 13.53 10.20 -3.99
CA MET A 352 13.67 11.09 -2.84
C MET A 352 12.59 12.18 -2.81
N LEU A 353 12.12 12.67 -3.98
CA LEU A 353 10.99 13.61 -4.03
C LEU A 353 9.71 12.96 -3.51
N TYR A 354 9.46 11.69 -3.86
CA TYR A 354 8.33 10.94 -3.30
C TYR A 354 8.52 10.68 -1.80
N ALA A 355 9.74 10.48 -1.31
CA ALA A 355 10.00 10.33 0.13
C ALA A 355 9.70 11.62 0.90
N PHE A 356 10.08 12.79 0.38
CA PHE A 356 9.70 14.08 0.97
C PHE A 356 8.19 14.30 0.94
N ALA A 357 7.54 14.00 -0.17
CA ALA A 357 6.08 14.06 -0.27
C ALA A 357 5.42 13.16 0.77
N PHE A 358 5.89 11.90 0.91
CA PHE A 358 5.42 10.97 1.92
C PHE A 358 5.54 11.54 3.34
N ILE A 359 6.70 12.05 3.74
CA ILE A 359 6.91 12.60 5.08
C ILE A 359 5.90 13.71 5.37
N GLY A 360 5.74 14.66 4.44
CA GLY A 360 4.81 15.79 4.63
C GLY A 360 3.35 15.33 4.68
N LEU A 361 2.91 14.56 3.70
CA LEU A 361 1.53 14.11 3.57
C LEU A 361 1.13 13.13 4.68
N PHE A 362 2.00 12.15 4.99
CA PHE A 362 1.75 11.23 6.09
C PHE A 362 1.72 11.92 7.45
N THR A 363 2.57 12.93 7.69
CA THR A 363 2.55 13.70 8.94
C THR A 363 1.22 14.44 9.10
N MET A 364 0.71 15.08 8.05
CA MET A 364 -0.61 15.72 8.06
C MET A 364 -1.72 14.68 8.33
N GLY A 365 -1.66 13.52 7.66
CA GLY A 365 -2.58 12.41 7.89
C GLY A 365 -2.54 11.90 9.33
N GLY A 366 -1.35 11.74 9.91
CA GLY A 366 -1.15 11.29 11.29
C GLY A 366 -1.68 12.29 12.32
N LEU A 367 -1.41 13.60 12.15
CA LEU A 367 -1.91 14.64 13.04
C LEU A 367 -3.44 14.72 13.01
N THR A 368 -4.06 14.66 11.82
CA THR A 368 -5.52 14.64 11.71
C THR A 368 -6.12 13.36 12.25
N GLY A 369 -5.36 12.24 12.22
CA GLY A 369 -5.73 11.00 12.89
C GLY A 369 -5.77 11.12 14.42
N VAL A 370 -4.85 11.88 15.01
CA VAL A 370 -4.89 12.19 16.46
C VAL A 370 -6.17 12.97 16.80
N PHE A 371 -6.59 13.92 15.94
CA PHE A 371 -7.85 14.63 16.12
C PHE A 371 -9.06 13.67 16.10
N LEU A 372 -9.14 12.77 15.11
CA LEU A 372 -10.20 11.76 15.02
C LEU A 372 -10.14 10.72 16.15
N GLY A 373 -8.96 10.45 16.72
CA GLY A 373 -8.81 9.60 17.89
C GLY A 373 -9.41 10.19 19.17
N ALA A 374 -9.62 11.52 19.23
CA ALA A 374 -10.27 12.19 20.34
C ALA A 374 -11.80 12.13 20.18
N VAL A 375 -12.49 11.39 21.06
CA VAL A 375 -13.96 11.20 21.00
C VAL A 375 -14.70 12.53 20.82
N ALA A 376 -14.36 13.55 21.59
CA ALA A 376 -15.03 14.85 21.54
C ALA A 376 -14.93 15.53 20.16
N ILE A 377 -13.82 15.35 19.45
CA ILE A 377 -13.66 15.88 18.10
C ILE A 377 -14.37 14.99 17.08
N ASP A 378 -14.24 13.66 17.21
CA ASP A 378 -14.85 12.72 16.27
C ASP A 378 -16.38 12.84 16.24
N LEU A 379 -17.02 13.11 17.38
CA LEU A 379 -18.47 13.36 17.44
C LEU A 379 -18.94 14.48 16.50
N HIS A 380 -18.07 15.46 16.20
CA HIS A 380 -18.39 16.58 15.30
C HIS A 380 -18.05 16.32 13.84
N VAL A 381 -17.02 15.51 13.57
CA VAL A 381 -16.46 15.33 12.21
C VAL A 381 -16.64 13.93 11.65
N THR A 382 -17.17 12.99 12.45
CA THR A 382 -17.48 11.64 11.97
C THR A 382 -18.42 11.69 10.78
N ASP A 383 -18.26 10.79 9.81
CA ASP A 383 -19.01 10.71 8.55
C ASP A 383 -19.07 12.01 7.73
N THR A 384 -18.12 12.94 7.95
CA THR A 384 -17.89 14.12 7.12
C THR A 384 -16.70 13.94 6.17
N TYR A 385 -16.48 14.92 5.29
CA TYR A 385 -15.30 14.97 4.41
C TYR A 385 -13.97 15.12 5.17
N PHE A 386 -13.98 15.48 6.46
CA PHE A 386 -12.78 15.47 7.29
C PHE A 386 -12.18 14.06 7.39
N VAL A 387 -13.03 13.06 7.60
CA VAL A 387 -12.60 11.65 7.64
C VAL A 387 -12.06 11.20 6.28
N VAL A 388 -12.71 11.64 5.18
CA VAL A 388 -12.25 11.33 3.82
C VAL A 388 -10.87 11.92 3.56
N ALA A 389 -10.65 13.17 3.91
CA ALA A 389 -9.35 13.82 3.81
C ALA A 389 -8.29 13.08 4.63
N HIS A 390 -8.59 12.79 5.90
CA HIS A 390 -7.67 12.09 6.80
C HIS A 390 -7.16 10.78 6.21
N PHE A 391 -8.06 9.85 5.86
CA PHE A 391 -7.60 8.56 5.40
C PHE A 391 -6.94 8.60 4.02
N HIS A 392 -7.27 9.57 3.15
CA HIS A 392 -6.53 9.76 1.91
C HIS A 392 -5.11 10.30 2.14
N TYR A 393 -4.90 11.22 3.12
CA TYR A 393 -3.56 11.66 3.49
C TYR A 393 -2.69 10.50 4.00
N VAL A 394 -3.28 9.51 4.70
CA VAL A 394 -2.55 8.30 5.13
C VAL A 394 -2.39 7.31 3.99
N MET A 395 -3.49 6.92 3.30
CA MET A 395 -3.49 5.82 2.34
C MET A 395 -2.90 6.21 0.98
N VAL A 396 -3.26 7.37 0.45
CA VAL A 396 -2.75 7.86 -0.84
C VAL A 396 -1.50 8.69 -0.62
N GLY A 397 -1.54 9.68 0.26
CA GLY A 397 -0.38 10.51 0.62
C GLY A 397 0.77 9.69 1.22
N GLY A 398 0.46 8.63 1.96
CA GLY A 398 1.42 7.65 2.46
C GLY A 398 1.56 6.43 1.54
N GLY A 399 0.52 5.59 1.44
CA GLY A 399 0.56 4.30 0.77
C GLY A 399 0.90 4.37 -0.72
N VAL A 400 0.13 5.14 -1.50
CA VAL A 400 0.35 5.27 -2.96
C VAL A 400 1.65 6.02 -3.27
N THR A 401 1.94 7.09 -2.52
CA THR A 401 3.21 7.81 -2.67
C THR A 401 4.40 6.91 -2.36
N GLY A 402 4.30 6.06 -1.32
CA GLY A 402 5.29 5.05 -1.01
C GLY A 402 5.43 3.97 -2.10
N PHE A 403 4.32 3.56 -2.71
CA PHE A 403 4.33 2.64 -3.86
C PHE A 403 5.05 3.26 -5.07
N LEU A 404 4.76 4.51 -5.41
CA LEU A 404 5.45 5.22 -6.49
C LEU A 404 6.93 5.43 -6.17
N CYS A 405 7.27 5.73 -4.93
CA CYS A 405 8.65 5.80 -4.47
C CYS A 405 9.40 4.48 -4.71
N ALA A 406 8.81 3.36 -4.28
CA ALA A 406 9.35 2.02 -4.48
C ALA A 406 9.50 1.68 -5.97
N LEU A 407 8.47 1.99 -6.77
CA LEU A 407 8.47 1.73 -8.20
C LEU A 407 9.63 2.44 -8.91
N HIS A 408 9.90 3.70 -8.58
CA HIS A 408 11.01 4.45 -9.17
C HIS A 408 12.37 4.01 -8.62
N PHE A 409 12.45 3.69 -7.32
CA PHE A 409 13.72 3.29 -6.71
C PHE A 409 14.19 1.93 -7.23
N TRP A 410 13.31 0.94 -7.33
CA TRP A 410 13.67 -0.41 -7.79
C TRP A 410 13.37 -0.68 -9.26
N TRP A 411 12.79 0.27 -10.02
CA TRP A 411 12.60 0.10 -11.46
C TRP A 411 13.89 -0.27 -12.21
N PRO A 412 15.02 0.39 -11.96
CA PRO A 412 16.29 0.01 -12.57
C PRO A 412 16.70 -1.42 -12.24
N LYS A 413 16.48 -1.87 -11.00
CA LYS A 413 16.75 -3.24 -10.57
C LYS A 413 15.85 -4.25 -11.28
N MET A 414 14.56 -3.94 -11.37
CA MET A 414 13.56 -4.84 -11.97
C MET A 414 13.74 -4.99 -13.48
N THR A 415 14.10 -3.91 -14.17
CA THR A 415 14.07 -3.85 -15.64
C THR A 415 15.44 -3.71 -16.30
N GLY A 416 16.46 -3.33 -15.55
CA GLY A 416 17.78 -2.95 -16.10
C GLY A 416 17.80 -1.61 -16.83
N LYS A 417 16.71 -0.84 -16.79
CA LYS A 417 16.54 0.41 -17.53
C LYS A 417 16.27 1.59 -16.63
N MET A 418 16.86 2.73 -16.96
CA MET A 418 16.55 4.01 -16.33
C MET A 418 15.38 4.68 -17.05
N TYR A 419 14.50 5.32 -16.29
CA TYR A 419 13.42 6.17 -16.80
C TYR A 419 13.89 7.61 -17.02
N PRO A 420 13.14 8.44 -17.81
CA PRO A 420 13.46 9.84 -18.04
C PRO A 420 13.20 10.67 -16.78
N GLU A 421 14.25 11.04 -16.08
CA GLU A 421 14.22 11.66 -14.74
C GLU A 421 13.41 12.97 -14.70
N ALA A 422 13.48 13.81 -15.76
CA ALA A 422 12.76 15.07 -15.80
C ALA A 422 11.22 14.88 -15.78
N PHE A 423 10.71 13.91 -16.53
CA PHE A 423 9.28 13.57 -16.52
C PHE A 423 8.86 12.92 -15.23
N ALA A 424 9.73 12.11 -14.63
CA ALA A 424 9.47 11.47 -13.35
C ALA A 424 9.40 12.51 -12.21
N LYS A 425 10.29 13.49 -12.19
CA LYS A 425 10.22 14.63 -11.25
C LYS A 425 8.96 15.47 -11.46
N LEU A 426 8.59 15.76 -12.71
CA LEU A 426 7.35 16.47 -13.00
C LEU A 426 6.13 15.70 -12.47
N SER A 427 6.07 14.38 -12.70
CA SER A 427 5.02 13.52 -12.15
C SER A 427 4.95 13.62 -10.62
N ALA A 428 6.09 13.54 -9.92
CA ALA A 428 6.13 13.67 -8.46
C ALA A 428 5.58 15.01 -7.96
N VAL A 429 5.90 16.12 -8.65
CA VAL A 429 5.36 17.44 -8.34
C VAL A 429 3.85 17.50 -8.59
N LEU A 430 3.37 16.98 -9.72
CA LEU A 430 1.93 16.95 -10.04
C LEU A 430 1.15 16.09 -9.05
N VAL A 431 1.70 14.95 -8.64
CA VAL A 431 1.10 14.11 -7.60
C VAL A 431 1.00 14.88 -6.29
N PHE A 432 2.06 15.53 -5.84
CA PHE A 432 2.06 16.28 -4.59
C PHE A 432 1.09 17.47 -4.61
N VAL A 433 1.13 18.29 -5.64
CA VAL A 433 0.27 19.47 -5.79
C VAL A 433 -1.19 19.06 -5.98
N GLY A 434 -1.45 18.13 -6.92
CA GLY A 434 -2.80 17.64 -7.19
C GLY A 434 -3.42 16.98 -5.97
N PHE A 435 -2.63 16.22 -5.21
CA PHE A 435 -3.09 15.59 -3.98
C PHE A 435 -3.56 16.63 -2.94
N ASN A 436 -2.74 17.64 -2.64
CA ASN A 436 -3.10 18.68 -1.67
C ASN A 436 -4.30 19.50 -2.13
N LEU A 437 -4.37 19.87 -3.42
CA LEU A 437 -5.54 20.59 -3.96
C LEU A 437 -6.82 19.73 -3.93
N THR A 438 -6.70 18.41 -3.99
CA THR A 438 -7.84 17.49 -3.88
C THR A 438 -8.32 17.38 -2.44
N PHE A 439 -7.44 17.04 -1.51
CA PHE A 439 -7.84 16.55 -0.18
C PHE A 439 -7.73 17.59 0.93
N PHE A 440 -6.91 18.63 0.81
CA PHE A 440 -6.88 19.69 1.82
C PHE A 440 -8.21 20.47 1.91
N PRO A 441 -8.86 20.87 0.78
CA PRO A 441 -10.19 21.47 0.83
C PRO A 441 -11.23 20.58 1.51
N GLN A 442 -11.08 19.26 1.46
CA GLN A 442 -12.00 18.32 2.09
C GLN A 442 -11.90 18.33 3.63
N PHE A 443 -10.75 18.68 4.22
CA PHE A 443 -10.69 18.95 5.66
C PHE A 443 -11.58 20.12 6.04
N VAL A 444 -11.53 21.20 5.25
CA VAL A 444 -12.35 22.39 5.48
C VAL A 444 -13.83 22.07 5.28
N LEU A 445 -14.19 21.36 4.18
CA LEU A 445 -15.56 20.89 3.94
C LEU A 445 -16.12 20.07 5.12
N GLY A 446 -15.32 19.13 5.62
CA GLY A 446 -15.72 18.29 6.75
C GLY A 446 -15.84 19.06 8.06
N TYR A 447 -14.92 20.01 8.32
CA TYR A 447 -15.01 20.91 9.47
C TYR A 447 -16.25 21.81 9.42
N MET A 448 -16.65 22.26 8.23
CA MET A 448 -17.90 22.99 7.98
C MET A 448 -19.16 22.10 8.03
N GLY A 449 -19.01 20.78 8.22
CA GLY A 449 -20.14 19.85 8.37
C GLY A 449 -20.62 19.20 7.09
N MET A 450 -19.90 19.29 5.95
CA MET A 450 -20.30 18.56 4.74
C MET A 450 -20.19 17.06 4.96
N PRO A 451 -21.32 16.29 4.87
CA PRO A 451 -21.29 14.84 5.05
C PRO A 451 -20.63 14.14 3.85
N ARG A 452 -19.99 13.00 4.09
CA ARG A 452 -19.46 12.12 3.03
C ARG A 452 -20.58 11.27 2.41
N ARG A 453 -20.36 10.77 1.19
CA ARG A 453 -21.27 9.86 0.48
C ARG A 453 -22.57 10.48 -0.02
N TYR A 454 -22.66 11.79 -0.08
CA TYR A 454 -23.81 12.52 -0.64
C TYR A 454 -23.47 13.00 -2.06
N HIS A 455 -24.41 12.80 -3.00
CA HIS A 455 -24.25 13.21 -4.40
C HIS A 455 -24.60 14.69 -4.64
N ALA A 456 -25.34 15.29 -3.73
CA ALA A 456 -25.74 16.69 -3.75
C ALA A 456 -25.38 17.38 -2.42
N TYR A 457 -25.16 18.69 -2.45
CA TYR A 457 -24.72 19.47 -1.29
C TYR A 457 -25.21 20.94 -1.37
N PRO A 458 -25.29 21.64 -0.24
CA PRO A 458 -25.63 23.07 -0.21
C PRO A 458 -24.60 23.93 -0.99
N PRO A 459 -25.06 25.01 -1.67
CA PRO A 459 -24.20 25.84 -2.54
C PRO A 459 -22.95 26.43 -1.88
N GLU A 460 -22.98 26.67 -0.56
CA GLU A 460 -21.83 27.18 0.20
C GLU A 460 -20.58 26.29 0.12
N PHE A 461 -20.73 24.99 -0.17
CA PHE A 461 -19.61 24.04 -0.32
C PHE A 461 -19.03 23.99 -1.75
N GLN A 462 -19.63 24.69 -2.71
CA GLN A 462 -19.27 24.54 -4.13
C GLN A 462 -17.81 24.92 -4.43
N VAL A 463 -17.32 26.03 -3.92
CA VAL A 463 -15.96 26.53 -4.20
C VAL A 463 -14.92 25.47 -3.83
N LEU A 464 -15.03 24.90 -2.63
CA LEU A 464 -14.09 23.88 -2.16
C LEU A 464 -14.21 22.55 -2.93
N ASN A 465 -15.42 22.18 -3.38
CA ASN A 465 -15.62 21.02 -4.24
C ASN A 465 -15.03 21.23 -5.64
N VAL A 466 -15.15 22.43 -6.22
CA VAL A 466 -14.50 22.77 -7.50
C VAL A 466 -12.98 22.69 -7.37
N MET A 467 -12.39 23.26 -6.30
CA MET A 467 -10.96 23.14 -6.03
C MET A 467 -10.51 21.69 -5.89
N SER A 468 -11.26 20.88 -5.15
CA SER A 468 -10.99 19.45 -4.96
C SER A 468 -11.05 18.69 -6.30
N THR A 469 -12.00 19.00 -7.18
CA THR A 469 -12.12 18.37 -8.50
C THR A 469 -10.99 18.79 -9.46
N ALA A 470 -10.60 20.06 -9.44
CA ALA A 470 -9.45 20.55 -10.21
C ALA A 470 -8.16 19.86 -9.73
N GLY A 471 -7.97 19.74 -8.41
CA GLY A 471 -6.86 18.98 -7.83
C GLY A 471 -6.84 17.52 -8.27
N ALA A 472 -7.99 16.84 -8.26
CA ALA A 472 -8.11 15.44 -8.70
C ALA A 472 -7.74 15.27 -10.18
N SER A 473 -8.05 16.24 -11.03
CA SER A 473 -7.65 16.22 -12.45
C SER A 473 -6.13 16.32 -12.62
N ILE A 474 -5.47 17.20 -11.85
CA ILE A 474 -4.00 17.30 -11.83
C ILE A 474 -3.38 16.00 -11.28
N LEU A 475 -3.94 15.45 -10.22
CA LEU A 475 -3.49 14.20 -9.60
C LEU A 475 -3.59 13.03 -10.57
N ALA A 476 -4.70 12.94 -11.34
CA ALA A 476 -4.89 11.91 -12.36
C ALA A 476 -3.80 11.98 -13.44
N VAL A 477 -3.45 13.17 -13.92
CA VAL A 477 -2.32 13.35 -14.85
C VAL A 477 -1.01 12.88 -14.22
N GLY A 478 -0.76 13.26 -12.96
CA GLY A 478 0.42 12.83 -12.21
C GLY A 478 0.54 11.30 -12.11
N PHE A 479 -0.57 10.57 -11.93
CA PHE A 479 -0.58 9.11 -11.88
C PHE A 479 -0.51 8.43 -13.26
N LEU A 480 -1.00 9.07 -14.32
CA LEU A 480 -0.91 8.53 -15.68
C LEU A 480 0.52 8.63 -16.25
N MET A 481 1.26 9.67 -15.90
CA MET A 481 2.61 9.88 -16.42
C MET A 481 3.57 8.71 -16.18
N PRO A 482 3.68 8.11 -14.99
CA PRO A 482 4.52 6.93 -14.74
C PRO A 482 4.21 5.77 -15.68
N MET A 483 2.94 5.52 -16.00
CA MET A 483 2.55 4.47 -16.95
C MET A 483 3.18 4.68 -18.32
N ILE A 484 3.19 5.92 -18.78
CA ILE A 484 3.71 6.27 -20.11
C ILE A 484 5.24 6.18 -20.11
N TYR A 485 5.92 6.90 -19.21
CA TYR A 485 7.38 6.98 -19.31
C TYR A 485 8.10 5.74 -18.78
N LEU A 486 7.51 4.97 -17.85
CA LEU A 486 8.09 3.69 -17.43
C LEU A 486 7.96 2.65 -18.55
N ALA A 487 6.77 2.55 -19.19
CA ALA A 487 6.60 1.70 -20.38
C ALA A 487 7.56 2.10 -21.52
N TRP A 488 7.68 3.39 -21.79
CA TRP A 488 8.64 3.92 -22.78
C TRP A 488 10.09 3.51 -22.41
N SER A 489 10.44 3.55 -21.13
CA SER A 489 11.79 3.24 -20.66
C SER A 489 12.20 1.78 -20.88
N LEU A 490 11.26 0.85 -20.97
CA LEU A 490 11.56 -0.56 -21.25
C LEU A 490 12.26 -0.73 -22.61
N GLN A 491 11.90 0.11 -23.59
CA GLN A 491 12.48 0.04 -24.92
C GLN A 491 13.59 1.08 -25.14
N TYR A 492 13.39 2.31 -24.67
CA TYR A 492 14.25 3.47 -24.98
C TYR A 492 15.07 3.97 -23.80
N GLY A 493 14.89 3.42 -22.60
CA GLY A 493 15.62 3.80 -21.40
C GLY A 493 17.11 3.42 -21.50
N LYS A 494 17.95 4.25 -20.90
CA LYS A 494 19.39 3.94 -20.76
C LYS A 494 19.58 2.72 -19.89
N GLU A 495 20.64 1.94 -20.14
CA GLU A 495 21.06 0.85 -19.25
C GLU A 495 21.37 1.40 -17.85
N ALA A 496 20.82 0.74 -16.83
CA ALA A 496 20.91 1.22 -15.45
C ALA A 496 22.22 0.79 -14.75
N GLY A 497 22.82 -0.31 -15.19
CA GLY A 497 23.85 -0.98 -14.43
C GLY A 497 23.30 -1.67 -13.16
N PRO A 498 24.15 -2.38 -12.41
CA PRO A 498 23.68 -3.17 -11.25
C PRO A 498 23.22 -2.30 -10.07
N ASN A 499 23.79 -1.12 -9.86
CA ASN A 499 23.48 -0.24 -8.72
C ASN A 499 23.61 1.25 -9.10
N PRO A 500 22.63 1.83 -9.82
CA PRO A 500 22.74 3.20 -10.33
C PRO A 500 22.74 4.27 -9.23
N TYR A 501 22.23 3.96 -8.04
CA TYR A 501 22.14 4.89 -6.90
C TYR A 501 23.24 4.69 -5.86
N ARG A 502 24.16 3.72 -6.06
CA ARG A 502 25.12 3.30 -5.05
C ARG A 502 24.45 2.98 -3.71
N ALA A 503 23.26 2.37 -3.78
CA ALA A 503 22.46 2.01 -2.61
C ALA A 503 23.11 0.85 -1.84
N ALA A 504 22.91 0.81 -0.53
CA ALA A 504 23.28 -0.30 0.32
C ALA A 504 22.20 -1.39 0.22
N GLY A 505 22.60 -2.66 0.38
CA GLY A 505 21.67 -3.79 0.40
C GLY A 505 22.10 -4.90 -0.54
N LEU A 506 21.73 -6.13 -0.18
CA LEU A 506 22.07 -7.33 -0.96
C LEU A 506 21.42 -7.31 -2.35
N GLU A 507 20.24 -6.75 -2.49
CA GLU A 507 19.53 -6.64 -3.76
C GLU A 507 20.30 -5.80 -4.79
N TRP A 508 21.17 -4.92 -4.35
CA TRP A 508 22.03 -4.10 -5.21
C TRP A 508 23.37 -4.74 -5.55
N MET A 509 23.70 -5.88 -4.91
CA MET A 509 24.94 -6.63 -5.19
C MET A 509 24.81 -7.61 -6.36
N THR A 510 23.61 -7.79 -6.91
CA THR A 510 23.35 -8.64 -8.07
C THR A 510 23.07 -7.82 -9.33
N ALA A 511 23.08 -8.45 -10.49
CA ALA A 511 22.81 -7.82 -11.78
C ALA A 511 21.41 -7.14 -11.85
N SER A 512 21.23 -6.22 -12.78
CA SER A 512 19.97 -5.57 -13.11
C SER A 512 19.65 -5.76 -14.59
N PRO A 513 18.64 -6.56 -14.97
CA PRO A 513 17.74 -7.39 -14.14
C PRO A 513 18.48 -8.54 -13.44
N PRO A 514 17.97 -9.03 -12.27
CA PRO A 514 18.60 -10.13 -11.54
C PRO A 514 18.53 -11.47 -12.29
N PRO A 515 19.49 -12.39 -12.05
CA PRO A 515 19.37 -13.78 -12.52
C PRO A 515 18.24 -14.54 -11.82
N ASP A 516 17.93 -15.74 -12.31
CA ASP A 516 16.84 -16.59 -11.80
C ASP A 516 16.95 -16.86 -10.30
N PHE A 517 18.15 -17.21 -9.83
CA PHE A 517 18.41 -17.56 -8.43
C PHE A 517 18.93 -16.41 -7.57
N ASN A 518 18.80 -15.15 -8.02
CA ASN A 518 19.22 -13.92 -7.36
C ASN A 518 20.73 -13.79 -7.21
N PHE A 519 21.43 -14.81 -6.73
CA PHE A 519 22.86 -14.84 -6.46
C PHE A 519 23.47 -16.15 -6.97
N ASP A 520 24.67 -16.09 -7.55
CA ASP A 520 25.44 -17.27 -7.96
C ASP A 520 25.83 -18.11 -6.73
N GLU A 521 26.29 -17.44 -5.67
CA GLU A 521 26.59 -18.03 -4.37
C GLU A 521 25.83 -17.31 -3.25
N THR A 522 25.51 -18.02 -2.17
CA THR A 522 24.82 -17.42 -1.03
C THR A 522 25.74 -16.37 -0.37
N PRO A 523 25.33 -15.08 -0.31
CA PRO A 523 26.16 -14.05 0.29
C PRO A 523 26.38 -14.29 1.79
N VAL A 524 27.53 -13.86 2.32
CA VAL A 524 27.82 -13.85 3.75
C VAL A 524 27.87 -12.41 4.23
N VAL A 525 27.00 -12.04 5.17
CA VAL A 525 26.86 -10.66 5.64
C VAL A 525 27.71 -10.43 6.89
N THR A 526 28.72 -9.58 6.77
CA THR A 526 29.62 -9.20 7.87
C THR A 526 29.46 -7.74 8.31
N TRP A 527 28.73 -6.93 7.52
CA TRP A 527 28.52 -5.49 7.73
C TRP A 527 27.16 -5.16 8.36
N GLU A 528 27.07 -3.97 8.90
CA GLU A 528 25.83 -3.42 9.47
C GLU A 528 24.91 -2.84 8.38
N ALA A 529 23.60 -2.83 8.62
CA ALA A 529 22.65 -2.20 7.71
C ALA A 529 22.95 -0.70 7.52
N TYR A 530 22.80 -0.23 6.28
CA TYR A 530 22.98 1.19 5.90
C TYR A 530 24.39 1.75 6.16
N ASN A 531 25.43 0.97 5.94
CA ASN A 531 26.81 1.38 6.18
C ASN A 531 27.37 2.24 5.03
N TYR A 532 26.77 3.41 4.80
CA TYR A 532 27.19 4.31 3.72
C TYR A 532 28.60 4.90 3.92
N ASP A 533 29.09 5.00 5.15
CA ASP A 533 30.46 5.44 5.44
C ASP A 533 31.49 4.50 4.83
N GLU A 534 31.22 3.20 4.78
CA GLU A 534 32.12 2.21 4.14
C GLU A 534 31.94 2.21 2.62
N ILE A 535 30.68 2.29 2.13
CA ILE A 535 30.38 2.33 0.68
C ILE A 535 31.02 3.56 0.01
N ASP A 536 31.04 4.70 0.69
CA ASP A 536 31.60 5.95 0.16
C ASP A 536 33.09 6.12 0.48
N GLY A 537 33.71 5.18 1.21
CA GLY A 537 35.12 5.22 1.56
C GLY A 537 35.49 6.34 2.55
N THR A 538 34.52 6.85 3.31
CA THR A 538 34.77 7.92 4.29
C THR A 538 35.41 7.42 5.57
N LYS A 539 35.33 6.12 5.87
CA LYS A 539 36.17 5.44 6.87
C LYS A 539 37.37 4.79 6.18
N LYS A 540 38.56 5.31 6.45
CA LYS A 540 39.81 4.66 6.05
C LYS A 540 39.90 3.27 6.70
N GLY A 541 39.86 2.20 5.90
CA GLY A 541 40.21 0.86 6.38
C GLY A 541 39.44 -0.35 5.86
N VAL A 542 38.66 -0.25 4.78
CA VAL A 542 38.13 -1.46 4.13
C VAL A 542 38.37 -1.34 2.62
N GLU A 543 39.28 -2.17 2.11
CA GLU A 543 39.42 -2.39 0.66
C GLU A 543 38.10 -3.04 0.19
N VAL A 544 37.39 -2.36 -0.69
CA VAL A 544 36.29 -2.93 -1.45
C VAL A 544 36.94 -3.85 -2.48
N VAL A 545 36.90 -5.16 -2.24
CA VAL A 545 37.24 -6.15 -3.26
C VAL A 545 36.14 -6.00 -4.33
N GLY A 546 36.55 -5.54 -5.53
CA GLY A 546 35.75 -5.23 -6.69
C GLY A 546 35.10 -6.47 -7.35
#